data_e8acb35e706a744d2a381e31015e5e5b
#
_entry.id   e8acb35e706a744d2a381e31015e5e5b
#
_cell.length_a   1.000
_cell.length_b   1.000
_cell.length_c   1.000
_cell.angle_alpha   90.00
_cell.angle_beta   90.00
_cell.angle_gamma   90.00
#
_symmetry.space_group_name_H-M   'P 1'
#
loop_
_entity.id
_entity.type
_entity.pdbx_description
1 polymer ?
#
loop_
_entity_poly.entity_id
_entity_poly.type
_entity_poly.pdbx_seq_one_letter_code
_entity_poly.pdbx_strand_id
1 'polypeptide(L)'
;KTGRFWLNLRAVNEHLEDYDALKQEMFSDFDARTGQRSLKQDLGVLISSPNAQVFYHLDIPLVLLWQIRGVKRVWIYPESPEFAPDTDIESVVLRETEEEFEYQPGFDDNAWVVDLEPGMLANWPQNAPHRIENQNMLNVSLSVEYLTMPAIARANMLYYNGFVRRRFGANPDRRNDVGARMWIKAIAARALKLAGKRNAYQKASPVRFRVDPEIEGGVAFLPEREMA
;
A
#
# COMPACT_ATOMS: atom_id res chain seq x y z
N LYS A 1 -15.00 21.44 -16.88
CA LYS A 1 -13.63 21.44 -16.30
C LYS A 1 -13.04 20.06 -16.44
N THR A 2 -11.90 19.92 -17.11
CA THR A 2 -11.18 18.66 -17.28
C THR A 2 -10.11 18.59 -16.20
N GLY A 3 -10.47 18.00 -15.04
CA GLY A 3 -9.51 17.70 -13.98
C GLY A 3 -9.00 16.26 -14.08
N ARG A 4 -7.80 16.00 -13.56
CA ARG A 4 -7.35 14.63 -13.29
C ARG A 4 -8.06 14.10 -12.04
N PHE A 5 -8.49 12.85 -12.06
CA PHE A 5 -9.05 12.18 -10.89
C PHE A 5 -8.46 10.77 -10.74
N TRP A 6 -8.45 10.32 -9.52
CA TRP A 6 -8.14 8.96 -9.14
C TRP A 6 -9.15 8.53 -8.07
N LEU A 7 -9.87 7.46 -8.33
CA LEU A 7 -10.91 6.91 -7.47
C LEU A 7 -10.51 5.50 -7.06
N ASN A 8 -10.49 5.24 -5.76
CA ASN A 8 -10.30 3.93 -5.18
C ASN A 8 -11.57 3.49 -4.46
N LEU A 9 -12.28 2.54 -5.04
CA LEU A 9 -13.41 1.87 -4.42
C LEU A 9 -12.88 0.67 -3.64
N ARG A 10 -12.61 0.87 -2.36
CA ARG A 10 -12.03 -0.17 -1.49
C ARG A 10 -13.09 -1.17 -1.01
N ALA A 11 -12.65 -2.39 -0.74
CA ALA A 11 -13.47 -3.45 -0.14
C ALA A 11 -14.79 -3.73 -0.91
N VAL A 12 -14.79 -3.63 -2.23
CA VAL A 12 -16.01 -3.87 -3.03
C VAL A 12 -16.55 -5.28 -2.86
N ASN A 13 -15.70 -6.23 -2.53
CA ASN A 13 -16.07 -7.61 -2.18
C ASN A 13 -16.90 -7.71 -0.89
N GLU A 14 -16.85 -6.74 0.02
CA GLU A 14 -17.66 -6.73 1.24
C GLU A 14 -19.09 -6.23 0.97
N HIS A 15 -19.31 -5.59 -0.17
CA HIS A 15 -20.57 -4.94 -0.51
C HIS A 15 -21.28 -5.56 -1.71
N LEU A 16 -20.57 -6.29 -2.58
CA LEU A 16 -21.07 -6.83 -3.83
C LEU A 16 -20.69 -8.31 -3.96
N GLU A 17 -21.69 -9.20 -3.98
CA GLU A 17 -21.50 -10.66 -4.02
C GLU A 17 -20.69 -11.14 -5.23
N ASP A 18 -20.91 -10.54 -6.41
CA ASP A 18 -20.16 -10.88 -7.63
C ASP A 18 -18.66 -10.60 -7.47
N TYR A 19 -18.29 -9.52 -6.77
CA TYR A 19 -16.88 -9.20 -6.50
C TYR A 19 -16.29 -10.10 -5.41
N ASP A 20 -17.08 -10.55 -4.45
CA ASP A 20 -16.62 -11.54 -3.47
C ASP A 20 -16.37 -12.90 -4.14
N ALA A 21 -17.27 -13.34 -5.02
CA ALA A 21 -17.09 -14.56 -5.81
C ALA A 21 -15.84 -14.47 -6.69
N LEU A 22 -15.65 -13.36 -7.40
CA LEU A 22 -14.45 -13.11 -8.22
C LEU A 22 -13.17 -13.18 -7.37
N LYS A 23 -13.15 -12.52 -6.20
CA LYS A 23 -12.01 -12.55 -5.27
C LYS A 23 -11.69 -13.99 -4.82
N GLN A 24 -12.71 -14.77 -4.48
CA GLN A 24 -12.52 -16.16 -4.05
C GLN A 24 -11.94 -17.02 -5.18
N GLU A 25 -12.42 -16.89 -6.40
CA GLU A 25 -11.90 -17.59 -7.58
C GLU A 25 -10.43 -17.20 -7.84
N MET A 26 -10.13 -15.90 -7.86
CA MET A 26 -8.77 -15.38 -8.06
C MET A 26 -7.78 -15.95 -7.05
N PHE A 27 -8.13 -15.92 -5.75
CA PHE A 27 -7.20 -16.41 -4.72
C PHE A 27 -7.14 -17.92 -4.66
N SER A 28 -8.19 -18.63 -5.02
CA SER A 28 -8.15 -20.09 -5.15
C SER A 28 -7.14 -20.52 -6.22
N ASP A 29 -7.17 -19.87 -7.39
CA ASP A 29 -6.22 -20.16 -8.47
C ASP A 29 -4.80 -19.67 -8.13
N PHE A 30 -4.67 -18.47 -7.57
CA PHE A 30 -3.38 -17.89 -7.18
C PHE A 30 -2.67 -18.75 -6.12
N ASP A 31 -3.36 -19.12 -5.05
CA ASP A 31 -2.80 -19.94 -3.97
C ASP A 31 -2.43 -21.34 -4.48
N ALA A 32 -3.27 -21.93 -5.33
CA ALA A 32 -2.98 -23.24 -5.94
C ALA A 32 -1.73 -23.22 -6.83
N ARG A 33 -1.52 -22.16 -7.59
CA ARG A 33 -0.35 -22.03 -8.51
C ARG A 33 0.93 -21.64 -7.79
N THR A 34 0.82 -20.81 -6.74
CA THR A 34 2.00 -20.30 -6.03
C THR A 34 2.40 -21.12 -4.82
N GLY A 35 1.52 -22.00 -4.33
CA GLY A 35 1.70 -22.75 -3.08
C GLY A 35 1.60 -21.85 -1.85
N GLN A 36 1.14 -20.60 -1.99
CA GLN A 36 0.94 -19.69 -0.88
C GLN A 36 -0.41 -19.92 -0.21
N ARG A 37 -0.61 -19.29 0.91
CA ARG A 37 -1.89 -19.19 1.60
C ARG A 37 -2.18 -17.71 1.84
N SER A 38 -3.06 -17.16 1.04
CA SER A 38 -3.48 -15.77 1.13
C SER A 38 -4.48 -15.56 2.25
N LEU A 39 -4.25 -14.55 3.05
CA LEU A 39 -5.06 -14.16 4.21
C LEU A 39 -5.47 -12.69 4.09
N LYS A 40 -6.60 -12.31 4.71
CA LYS A 40 -7.08 -10.92 4.76
C LYS A 40 -7.14 -10.29 3.37
N GLN A 41 -7.77 -10.98 2.48
CA GLN A 41 -7.94 -10.58 1.10
C GLN A 41 -8.95 -9.43 1.01
N ASP A 42 -8.58 -8.36 0.31
CA ASP A 42 -9.42 -7.22 0.03
C ASP A 42 -9.34 -6.90 -1.47
N LEU A 43 -10.48 -6.67 -2.11
CA LEU A 43 -10.55 -6.34 -3.53
C LEU A 43 -11.11 -4.94 -3.69
N GLY A 44 -10.32 -4.07 -4.32
CA GLY A 44 -10.70 -2.72 -4.70
C GLY A 44 -10.75 -2.52 -6.21
N VAL A 45 -11.52 -1.53 -6.63
CA VAL A 45 -11.58 -1.09 -8.04
C VAL A 45 -10.99 0.31 -8.14
N LEU A 46 -9.95 0.45 -8.96
CA LEU A 46 -9.31 1.72 -9.27
C LEU A 46 -9.83 2.25 -10.60
N ILE A 47 -10.36 3.47 -10.60
CA ILE A 47 -10.77 4.18 -11.81
C ILE A 47 -10.02 5.51 -11.83
N SER A 48 -9.30 5.78 -12.92
CA SER A 48 -8.46 6.98 -12.99
C SER A 48 -8.44 7.58 -14.39
N SER A 49 -8.39 8.91 -14.43
CA SER A 49 -8.39 9.70 -15.66
C SER A 49 -7.10 9.50 -16.47
N PRO A 50 -7.08 9.91 -17.75
CA PRO A 50 -5.84 10.01 -18.52
C PRO A 50 -4.77 10.81 -17.77
N ASN A 51 -3.52 10.37 -17.87
CA ASN A 51 -2.33 11.02 -17.28
C ASN A 51 -2.42 11.22 -15.74
N ALA A 52 -3.27 10.46 -15.05
CA ALA A 52 -3.27 10.43 -13.60
C ALA A 52 -2.02 9.68 -13.10
N GLN A 53 -1.50 10.12 -11.97
CA GLN A 53 -0.28 9.58 -11.36
C GLN A 53 -0.58 9.09 -9.95
N VAL A 54 0.04 7.99 -9.56
CA VAL A 54 0.22 7.58 -8.18
C VAL A 54 1.69 7.80 -7.85
N PHE A 55 1.95 8.68 -6.90
CA PHE A 55 3.30 9.08 -6.55
C PHE A 55 4.10 7.93 -5.94
N TYR A 56 5.39 8.14 -5.77
CA TYR A 56 6.31 7.18 -5.21
C TYR A 56 5.90 6.79 -3.79
N HIS A 57 5.55 5.53 -3.58
CA HIS A 57 5.04 5.01 -2.32
C HIS A 57 5.35 3.52 -2.17
N LEU A 58 5.00 2.94 -1.04
CA LEU A 58 4.98 1.49 -0.85
C LEU A 58 3.71 1.07 -0.10
N ASP A 59 3.32 -0.19 -0.32
CA ASP A 59 2.23 -0.82 0.40
C ASP A 59 2.77 -1.68 1.56
N ILE A 60 2.01 -1.72 2.65
CA ILE A 60 2.30 -2.63 3.76
C ILE A 60 1.79 -4.05 3.47
N PRO A 61 0.58 -4.27 2.91
CA PRO A 61 0.16 -5.57 2.40
C PRO A 61 0.91 -5.95 1.11
N LEU A 62 0.72 -7.18 0.68
CA LEU A 62 1.04 -7.62 -0.68
C LEU A 62 -0.07 -7.18 -1.62
N VAL A 63 0.29 -6.81 -2.84
CA VAL A 63 -0.66 -6.29 -3.83
C VAL A 63 -0.59 -7.10 -5.13
N LEU A 64 -1.77 -7.41 -5.68
CA LEU A 64 -1.96 -7.83 -7.06
C LEU A 64 -2.68 -6.68 -7.79
N LEU A 65 -2.05 -6.13 -8.81
CA LEU A 65 -2.65 -5.09 -9.66
C LEU A 65 -3.03 -5.70 -11.00
N TRP A 66 -4.33 -5.88 -11.22
CA TRP A 66 -4.84 -6.46 -12.47
C TRP A 66 -5.43 -5.36 -13.34
N GLN A 67 -4.86 -5.18 -14.54
CA GLN A 67 -5.31 -4.17 -15.49
C GLN A 67 -6.51 -4.67 -16.29
N ILE A 68 -7.61 -3.93 -16.25
CA ILE A 68 -8.86 -4.26 -16.91
C ILE A 68 -9.06 -3.41 -18.16
N ARG A 69 -8.74 -2.10 -18.08
CA ARG A 69 -8.91 -1.15 -19.18
C ARG A 69 -7.84 -0.09 -19.14
N GLY A 70 -7.39 0.31 -20.33
CA GLY A 70 -6.33 1.30 -20.48
C GLY A 70 -4.95 0.71 -20.24
N VAL A 71 -3.93 1.54 -20.24
CA VAL A 71 -2.53 1.15 -20.04
C VAL A 71 -1.94 2.02 -18.93
N LYS A 72 -1.27 1.37 -17.99
CA LYS A 72 -0.52 2.02 -16.91
C LYS A 72 0.95 1.69 -17.03
N ARG A 73 1.81 2.68 -16.94
CA ARG A 73 3.24 2.46 -16.73
C ARG A 73 3.50 2.35 -15.25
N VAL A 74 4.10 1.23 -14.85
CA VAL A 74 4.43 0.90 -13.46
C VAL A 74 5.94 0.83 -13.32
N TRP A 75 6.49 1.57 -12.37
CA TRP A 75 7.90 1.48 -11.96
C TRP A 75 7.96 0.80 -10.61
N ILE A 76 8.73 -0.26 -10.51
CA ILE A 76 8.95 -1.02 -9.28
C ILE A 76 10.44 -0.94 -8.96
N TYR A 77 10.77 -0.50 -7.76
CA TYR A 77 12.13 -0.27 -7.32
C TYR A 77 12.59 -1.38 -6.38
N PRO A 78 13.92 -1.59 -6.28
CA PRO A 78 14.46 -2.58 -5.35
C PRO A 78 14.02 -2.31 -3.90
N GLU A 79 13.71 -3.39 -3.18
CA GLU A 79 13.40 -3.32 -1.76
C GLU A 79 14.69 -3.20 -0.94
N SER A 80 15.28 -2.00 -0.92
CA SER A 80 16.49 -1.70 -0.17
C SER A 80 16.39 -0.35 0.54
N PRO A 81 17.24 -0.09 1.58
CA PRO A 81 17.26 1.18 2.29
C PRO A 81 17.62 2.40 1.44
N GLU A 82 18.22 2.20 0.28
CA GLU A 82 18.48 3.26 -0.69
C GLU A 82 17.18 3.84 -1.27
N PHE A 83 16.22 2.97 -1.61
CA PHE A 83 14.94 3.36 -2.20
C PHE A 83 13.85 3.57 -1.14
N ALA A 84 13.90 2.88 -0.02
CA ALA A 84 13.01 3.05 1.12
C ALA A 84 13.79 2.86 2.42
N PRO A 85 14.21 3.96 3.08
CA PRO A 85 14.91 3.91 4.36
C PRO A 85 14.09 3.16 5.43
N ASP A 86 14.76 2.42 6.30
CA ASP A 86 14.11 1.65 7.37
C ASP A 86 13.22 2.54 8.25
N THR A 87 13.69 3.76 8.55
CA THR A 87 12.96 4.74 9.34
C THR A 87 11.63 5.14 8.73
N ASP A 88 11.57 5.25 7.41
CA ASP A 88 10.40 5.70 6.68
C ASP A 88 9.35 4.59 6.61
N ILE A 89 9.76 3.36 6.29
CA ILE A 89 8.86 2.19 6.34
C ILE A 89 8.32 1.99 7.77
N GLU A 90 9.17 2.13 8.79
CA GLU A 90 8.76 2.05 10.19
C GLU A 90 7.74 3.14 10.53
N SER A 91 7.89 4.36 9.99
CA SER A 91 6.95 5.46 10.19
C SER A 91 5.56 5.14 9.62
N VAL A 92 5.51 4.56 8.43
CA VAL A 92 4.24 4.10 7.83
C VAL A 92 3.60 3.00 8.67
N VAL A 93 4.37 1.98 9.06
CA VAL A 93 3.85 0.86 9.87
C VAL A 93 3.36 1.32 11.26
N LEU A 94 3.97 2.36 11.84
CA LEU A 94 3.57 2.99 13.08
C LEU A 94 2.44 4.01 12.89
N ARG A 95 2.04 4.31 11.65
CA ARG A 95 1.05 5.32 11.28
C ARG A 95 1.45 6.75 11.70
N GLU A 96 2.73 7.05 11.66
CA GLU A 96 3.25 8.40 11.87
C GLU A 96 3.16 9.24 10.60
N THR A 97 3.30 8.59 9.44
CA THR A 97 3.24 9.18 8.10
C THR A 97 2.34 8.35 7.19
N GLU A 98 1.92 8.95 6.10
CA GLU A 98 1.29 8.27 4.97
C GLU A 98 2.31 7.39 4.23
N GLU A 99 1.86 6.67 3.21
CA GLU A 99 2.65 5.68 2.45
C GLU A 99 3.58 6.30 1.41
N GLU A 100 3.52 7.61 1.21
CA GLU A 100 4.36 8.34 0.25
C GLU A 100 5.76 8.63 0.81
N PHE A 101 6.77 8.54 -0.08
CA PHE A 101 8.18 8.75 0.24
C PHE A 101 8.78 9.82 -0.67
N GLU A 102 9.94 10.34 -0.26
CA GLU A 102 10.73 11.22 -1.10
C GLU A 102 11.25 10.46 -2.32
N TYR A 103 10.88 10.92 -3.51
CA TYR A 103 11.33 10.37 -4.77
C TYR A 103 12.54 11.14 -5.31
N GLN A 104 13.53 10.41 -5.81
CA GLN A 104 14.68 10.99 -6.50
C GLN A 104 14.71 10.48 -7.96
N PRO A 105 14.81 11.38 -8.97
CA PRO A 105 14.79 10.98 -10.38
C PRO A 105 15.80 9.89 -10.76
N GLY A 106 16.98 9.87 -10.12
CA GLY A 106 17.99 8.83 -10.33
C GLY A 106 17.56 7.41 -9.89
N PHE A 107 16.45 7.27 -9.16
CA PHE A 107 15.91 5.95 -8.80
C PHE A 107 15.42 5.18 -10.02
N ASP A 108 14.97 5.88 -11.07
CA ASP A 108 14.44 5.25 -12.29
C ASP A 108 15.48 4.39 -13.02
N ASP A 109 16.77 4.69 -12.86
CA ASP A 109 17.86 3.88 -13.45
C ASP A 109 17.89 2.44 -12.90
N ASN A 110 17.31 2.21 -11.75
CA ASN A 110 17.24 0.91 -11.07
C ASN A 110 15.83 0.30 -11.06
N ALA A 111 14.86 0.97 -11.66
CA ALA A 111 13.48 0.51 -11.66
C ALA A 111 13.27 -0.61 -12.69
N TRP A 112 12.51 -1.62 -12.30
CA TRP A 112 11.83 -2.46 -13.27
C TRP A 112 10.58 -1.73 -13.78
N VAL A 113 10.48 -1.54 -15.09
CA VAL A 113 9.40 -0.77 -15.70
C VAL A 113 8.57 -1.66 -16.61
N VAL A 114 7.25 -1.59 -16.47
CA VAL A 114 6.31 -2.32 -17.33
C VAL A 114 5.13 -1.43 -17.72
N ASP A 115 4.71 -1.52 -18.97
CA ASP A 115 3.42 -1.03 -19.42
C ASP A 115 2.39 -2.15 -19.20
N LEU A 116 1.56 -1.96 -18.16
CA LEU A 116 0.54 -2.91 -17.75
C LEU A 116 -0.69 -2.72 -18.64
N GLU A 117 -0.91 -3.68 -19.54
CA GLU A 117 -2.01 -3.71 -20.50
C GLU A 117 -3.22 -4.51 -19.99
N PRO A 118 -4.42 -4.34 -20.57
CA PRO A 118 -5.60 -5.13 -20.20
C PRO A 118 -5.33 -6.65 -20.27
N GLY A 119 -5.71 -7.35 -19.20
CA GLY A 119 -5.46 -8.79 -19.01
C GLY A 119 -4.14 -9.12 -18.30
N MET A 120 -3.23 -8.15 -18.15
CA MET A 120 -2.01 -8.35 -17.40
C MET A 120 -2.24 -8.15 -15.88
N LEU A 121 -1.47 -8.91 -15.10
CA LEU A 121 -1.42 -8.81 -13.65
C LEU A 121 0.03 -8.54 -13.24
N ALA A 122 0.23 -7.53 -12.40
CA ALA A 122 1.52 -7.24 -11.76
C ALA A 122 1.46 -7.54 -10.26
N ASN A 123 2.56 -8.09 -9.75
CA ASN A 123 2.80 -8.28 -8.33
C ASN A 123 4.26 -7.94 -8.05
N TRP A 124 4.53 -7.38 -6.89
CA TRP A 124 5.89 -7.00 -6.48
C TRP A 124 6.17 -7.41 -5.04
N PRO A 125 7.45 -7.48 -4.62
CA PRO A 125 7.82 -7.80 -3.25
C PRO A 125 7.16 -6.87 -2.24
N GLN A 126 6.80 -7.41 -1.08
CA GLN A 126 6.25 -6.60 0.01
C GLN A 126 7.20 -5.45 0.39
N ASN A 127 6.65 -4.26 0.51
CA ASN A 127 7.38 -3.03 0.78
C ASN A 127 8.35 -2.58 -0.34
N ALA A 128 8.28 -3.14 -1.55
CA ALA A 128 8.98 -2.57 -2.69
C ALA A 128 8.34 -1.23 -3.07
N PRO A 129 9.11 -0.13 -3.09
CA PRO A 129 8.58 1.13 -3.55
C PRO A 129 8.15 1.05 -5.00
N HIS A 130 7.12 1.81 -5.36
CA HIS A 130 6.64 1.86 -6.73
C HIS A 130 5.91 3.18 -7.01
N ARG A 131 5.78 3.48 -8.28
CA ARG A 131 4.96 4.58 -8.78
C ARG A 131 4.25 4.19 -10.06
N ILE A 132 3.16 4.87 -10.37
CA ILE A 132 2.32 4.52 -11.51
C ILE A 132 1.93 5.80 -12.26
N GLU A 133 1.88 5.70 -13.58
CA GLU A 133 1.38 6.75 -14.45
C GLU A 133 0.46 6.15 -15.52
N ASN A 134 -0.73 6.72 -15.63
CA ASN A 134 -1.64 6.36 -16.70
C ASN A 134 -1.16 6.94 -18.03
N GLN A 135 -1.29 6.17 -19.09
CA GLN A 135 -1.21 6.73 -20.42
C GLN A 135 -2.44 7.61 -20.73
N ASN A 136 -2.47 8.24 -21.90
CA ASN A 136 -3.52 9.21 -22.28
C ASN A 136 -4.89 8.54 -22.54
N MET A 137 -5.39 7.78 -21.58
CA MET A 137 -6.67 7.10 -21.63
C MET A 137 -7.25 6.84 -20.23
N LEU A 138 -8.57 6.62 -20.15
CA LEU A 138 -9.21 6.17 -18.91
C LEU A 138 -8.70 4.78 -18.54
N ASN A 139 -8.32 4.62 -17.29
CA ASN A 139 -7.82 3.37 -16.74
C ASN A 139 -8.77 2.78 -15.70
N VAL A 140 -8.95 1.46 -15.76
CA VAL A 140 -9.65 0.66 -14.75
C VAL A 140 -8.74 -0.52 -14.38
N SER A 141 -8.54 -0.72 -13.09
CA SER A 141 -7.78 -1.85 -12.55
C SER A 141 -8.48 -2.44 -11.34
N LEU A 142 -8.23 -3.72 -11.06
CA LEU A 142 -8.49 -4.28 -9.74
C LEU A 142 -7.19 -4.17 -8.93
N SER A 143 -7.29 -3.58 -7.75
CA SER A 143 -6.21 -3.59 -6.75
C SER A 143 -6.61 -4.55 -5.65
N VAL A 144 -5.85 -5.63 -5.51
CA VAL A 144 -6.18 -6.71 -4.59
C VAL A 144 -5.08 -6.79 -3.55
N GLU A 145 -5.44 -6.44 -2.31
CA GLU A 145 -4.54 -6.51 -1.18
C GLU A 145 -4.69 -7.85 -0.47
N TYR A 146 -3.59 -8.42 -0.02
CA TYR A 146 -3.60 -9.65 0.76
C TYR A 146 -2.38 -9.74 1.68
N LEU A 147 -2.44 -10.68 2.63
CA LEU A 147 -1.32 -10.99 3.51
C LEU A 147 -1.04 -12.49 3.48
N THR A 148 0.21 -12.84 3.72
CA THR A 148 0.64 -14.20 4.07
C THR A 148 1.17 -14.20 5.50
N MET A 149 1.37 -15.37 6.09
CA MET A 149 1.97 -15.43 7.43
C MET A 149 3.36 -14.77 7.48
N PRO A 150 4.27 -14.97 6.50
CA PRO A 150 5.53 -14.22 6.44
C PRO A 150 5.33 -12.71 6.31
N ALA A 151 4.37 -12.26 5.49
CA ALA A 151 4.07 -10.84 5.32
C ALA A 151 3.57 -10.19 6.62
N ILE A 152 2.72 -10.90 7.37
CA ILE A 152 2.27 -10.48 8.69
C ILE A 152 3.45 -10.40 9.67
N ALA A 153 4.33 -11.41 9.66
CA ALA A 153 5.51 -11.42 10.52
C ALA A 153 6.44 -10.25 10.20
N ARG A 154 6.68 -9.98 8.89
CA ARG A 154 7.50 -8.85 8.44
C ARG A 154 6.92 -7.50 8.87
N ALA A 155 5.63 -7.25 8.65
CA ALA A 155 4.99 -6.01 9.08
C ALA A 155 5.06 -5.81 10.61
N ASN A 156 4.91 -6.90 11.40
CA ASN A 156 5.07 -6.83 12.83
C ASN A 156 6.53 -6.63 13.26
N MET A 157 7.49 -7.24 12.58
CA MET A 157 8.92 -7.00 12.83
C MET A 157 9.30 -5.53 12.57
N LEU A 158 8.82 -4.93 11.48
CA LEU A 158 9.00 -3.51 11.18
C LEU A 158 8.36 -2.62 12.26
N TYR A 159 7.15 -2.97 12.72
CA TYR A 159 6.52 -2.29 13.86
C TYR A 159 7.40 -2.36 15.11
N TYR A 160 7.95 -3.53 15.45
CA TYR A 160 8.84 -3.70 16.61
C TYR A 160 10.11 -2.85 16.46
N ASN A 161 10.74 -2.89 15.30
CA ASN A 161 11.95 -2.11 15.01
C ASN A 161 11.69 -0.60 15.17
N GLY A 162 10.60 -0.11 14.57
CA GLY A 162 10.21 1.28 14.71
C GLY A 162 9.90 1.68 16.15
N PHE A 163 9.22 0.83 16.90
CA PHE A 163 8.92 1.07 18.30
C PHE A 163 10.19 1.17 19.16
N VAL A 164 11.12 0.24 19.02
CA VAL A 164 12.36 0.25 19.83
C VAL A 164 13.31 1.38 19.41
N ARG A 165 13.34 1.74 18.13
CA ARG A 165 14.10 2.89 17.64
C ARG A 165 13.63 4.18 18.31
N ARG A 166 12.32 4.43 18.33
CA ARG A 166 11.73 5.65 18.91
C ARG A 166 11.78 5.67 20.42
N ARG A 167 11.59 4.51 21.05
CA ARG A 167 11.50 4.43 22.52
C ARG A 167 12.84 4.37 23.21
N PHE A 168 13.85 3.75 22.58
CA PHE A 168 15.13 3.43 23.24
C PHE A 168 16.36 3.91 22.42
N GLY A 169 16.16 4.57 21.29
CA GLY A 169 17.27 4.99 20.42
C GLY A 169 18.02 3.82 19.76
N ALA A 170 17.46 2.62 19.76
CA ALA A 170 18.08 1.47 19.09
C ALA A 170 18.15 1.70 17.57
N ASN A 171 19.09 1.06 16.92
CA ASN A 171 19.25 1.13 15.45
C ASN A 171 19.14 -0.27 14.81
N PRO A 172 17.95 -0.90 14.79
CA PRO A 172 17.76 -2.17 14.11
C PRO A 172 17.92 -2.02 12.59
N ASP A 173 18.47 -3.06 11.97
CA ASP A 173 18.58 -3.17 10.51
C ASP A 173 17.67 -4.31 10.04
N ARG A 174 16.66 -3.99 9.20
CA ARG A 174 15.68 -4.99 8.71
C ARG A 174 16.33 -6.11 7.91
N ARG A 175 17.45 -5.87 7.24
CA ARG A 175 18.17 -6.89 6.46
C ARG A 175 18.68 -8.05 7.31
N ASN A 176 18.94 -7.79 8.58
CA ASN A 176 19.36 -8.79 9.55
C ASN A 176 18.20 -9.52 10.23
N ASP A 177 16.96 -9.09 9.97
CA ASP A 177 15.77 -9.62 10.61
C ASP A 177 15.08 -10.65 9.72
N VAL A 178 15.71 -11.81 9.57
CA VAL A 178 15.23 -12.95 8.77
C VAL A 178 15.03 -14.19 9.63
N GLY A 179 14.29 -15.16 9.12
CA GLY A 179 14.09 -16.45 9.80
C GLY A 179 13.52 -16.30 11.23
N ALA A 180 14.06 -17.02 12.16
CA ALA A 180 13.60 -17.03 13.56
C ALA A 180 13.63 -15.62 14.20
N ARG A 181 14.60 -14.80 13.86
CA ARG A 181 14.74 -13.43 14.39
C ARG A 181 13.54 -12.55 14.03
N MET A 182 13.08 -12.63 12.80
CA MET A 182 11.87 -11.94 12.34
C MET A 182 10.65 -12.37 13.16
N TRP A 183 10.48 -13.68 13.37
CA TRP A 183 9.35 -14.23 14.11
C TRP A 183 9.36 -13.83 15.59
N ILE A 184 10.51 -13.84 16.25
CA ILE A 184 10.65 -13.39 17.65
C ILE A 184 10.21 -11.92 17.77
N LYS A 185 10.69 -11.06 16.89
CA LYS A 185 10.29 -9.64 16.86
C LYS A 185 8.79 -9.46 16.53
N ALA A 186 8.25 -10.26 15.63
CA ALA A 186 6.83 -10.24 15.31
C ALA A 186 5.95 -10.62 16.52
N ILE A 187 6.35 -11.62 17.32
CA ILE A 187 5.68 -12.01 18.56
C ILE A 187 5.77 -10.87 19.59
N ALA A 188 6.95 -10.26 19.75
CA ALA A 188 7.14 -9.12 20.65
C ALA A 188 6.27 -7.92 20.24
N ALA A 189 6.20 -7.61 18.94
CA ALA A 189 5.28 -6.60 18.43
C ALA A 189 3.82 -6.89 18.78
N ARG A 190 3.41 -8.15 18.66
CA ARG A 190 2.05 -8.56 19.01
C ARG A 190 1.76 -8.32 20.49
N ALA A 191 2.71 -8.66 21.37
CA ALA A 191 2.60 -8.40 22.80
C ALA A 191 2.49 -6.90 23.10
N LEU A 192 3.32 -6.06 22.45
CA LEU A 192 3.24 -4.59 22.59
C LEU A 192 1.87 -4.06 22.16
N LYS A 193 1.34 -4.53 21.03
CA LYS A 193 0.01 -4.12 20.54
C LYS A 193 -1.11 -4.53 21.51
N LEU A 194 -1.04 -5.71 22.11
CA LEU A 194 -1.98 -6.18 23.14
C LEU A 194 -1.84 -5.38 24.44
N ALA A 195 -0.64 -4.91 24.78
CA ALA A 195 -0.39 -4.02 25.91
C ALA A 195 -0.79 -2.53 25.63
N GLY A 196 -1.63 -2.30 24.62
CA GLY A 196 -2.17 -0.96 24.31
C GLY A 196 -1.22 -0.05 23.54
N LYS A 197 -0.09 -0.56 23.03
CA LYS A 197 0.89 0.26 22.29
C LYS A 197 0.62 0.34 20.79
N ARG A 198 -0.49 -0.23 20.28
CA ARG A 198 -0.81 -0.28 18.84
C ARG A 198 -0.71 1.09 18.14
N ASN A 199 -1.21 2.12 18.76
CA ASN A 199 -1.31 3.48 18.22
C ASN A 199 -0.38 4.46 18.95
N ALA A 200 0.69 3.97 19.60
CA ALA A 200 1.56 4.80 20.44
C ALA A 200 2.23 5.97 19.69
N TYR A 201 2.38 5.84 18.37
CA TYR A 201 3.01 6.84 17.51
C TYR A 201 2.08 7.33 16.39
N GLN A 202 0.83 6.87 16.38
CA GLN A 202 -0.13 7.24 15.34
C GLN A 202 -0.37 8.75 15.36
N LYS A 203 -0.21 9.39 14.22
CA LYS A 203 -0.63 10.76 13.98
C LYS A 203 -1.98 10.75 13.27
N ALA A 204 -2.84 11.68 13.61
CA ALA A 204 -4.10 11.87 12.91
C ALA A 204 -3.82 12.52 11.53
N SER A 205 -4.39 11.95 10.49
CA SER A 205 -4.44 12.62 9.19
C SER A 205 -5.65 13.55 9.18
N PRO A 206 -5.46 14.87 9.10
CA PRO A 206 -6.59 15.79 9.15
C PRO A 206 -7.46 15.63 7.87
N VAL A 207 -8.76 15.50 8.07
CA VAL A 207 -9.73 15.60 6.99
C VAL A 207 -9.78 17.04 6.52
N ARG A 208 -9.38 17.32 5.27
CA ARG A 208 -9.25 18.68 4.73
C ARG A 208 -10.45 19.12 3.90
N PHE A 209 -11.28 18.19 3.47
CA PHE A 209 -12.44 18.47 2.63
C PHE A 209 -13.53 17.42 2.84
N ARG A 210 -14.73 17.75 2.41
CA ARG A 210 -15.83 16.80 2.23
C ARG A 210 -16.34 16.87 0.80
N VAL A 211 -16.87 15.76 0.29
CA VAL A 211 -17.61 15.76 -0.99
C VAL A 211 -18.97 16.41 -0.76
N ASP A 212 -19.31 17.38 -1.60
CA ASP A 212 -20.57 18.08 -1.56
C ASP A 212 -21.07 18.32 -2.99
N PRO A 213 -22.03 17.53 -3.47
CA PRO A 213 -22.52 17.63 -4.85
C PRO A 213 -23.27 18.94 -5.15
N GLU A 214 -23.70 19.67 -4.11
CA GLU A 214 -24.47 20.92 -4.26
C GLU A 214 -23.60 22.13 -4.58
N ILE A 215 -22.28 22.03 -4.44
CA ILE A 215 -21.37 23.14 -4.71
C ILE A 215 -20.60 22.96 -6.02
N GLU A 216 -20.22 24.07 -6.64
CA GLU A 216 -19.40 24.06 -7.85
C GLU A 216 -18.03 23.42 -7.57
N GLY A 217 -17.72 22.33 -8.28
CA GLY A 217 -16.51 21.54 -8.08
C GLY A 217 -16.68 20.32 -7.20
N GLY A 218 -17.84 20.16 -6.53
CA GLY A 218 -18.19 18.95 -5.77
C GLY A 218 -17.40 18.72 -4.48
N VAL A 219 -16.59 19.70 -4.04
CA VAL A 219 -15.72 19.58 -2.86
C VAL A 219 -15.78 20.86 -2.02
N ALA A 220 -16.13 20.69 -0.74
CA ALA A 220 -16.08 21.75 0.26
C ALA A 220 -14.82 21.58 1.13
N PHE A 221 -13.91 22.55 1.12
CA PHE A 221 -12.76 22.55 2.04
C PHE A 221 -13.22 22.87 3.45
N LEU A 222 -12.71 22.12 4.42
CA LEU A 222 -13.00 22.33 5.83
C LEU A 222 -12.08 23.43 6.40
N PRO A 223 -12.59 24.28 7.28
CA PRO A 223 -11.76 25.25 8.00
C PRO A 223 -10.79 24.53 8.95
N GLU A 224 -9.61 25.11 9.20
CA GLU A 224 -8.55 24.49 10.04
C GLU A 224 -9.05 23.96 11.39
N ARG A 225 -10.01 24.63 12.01
CA ARG A 225 -10.63 24.22 13.29
C ARG A 225 -11.48 22.94 13.21
N GLU A 226 -11.83 22.48 12.01
CA GLU A 226 -12.62 21.27 11.76
C GLU A 226 -11.76 20.14 11.16
N MET A 227 -10.46 20.37 11.01
CA MET A 227 -9.49 19.41 10.45
C MET A 227 -8.89 18.44 11.50
N ALA A 228 -9.55 18.27 12.65
CA ALA A 228 -9.06 17.44 13.77
C ALA A 228 -9.57 16.00 13.72
#